data_b76f91671449795a030db87c95517671
#
_entry.id   b76f91671449795a030db87c95517671
#
_cell.length_a   1.000
_cell.length_b   1.000
_cell.length_c   1.000
_cell.angle_alpha   90.00
_cell.angle_beta   90.00
_cell.angle_gamma   90.00
#
_symmetry.space_group_name_H-M   'P 1'
#
loop_
_entity.id
_entity.type
_entity.pdbx_description
1 polymer ?
#
loop_
_entity_poly.entity_id
_entity_poly.type
_entity_poly.pdbx_seq_one_letter_code
_entity_poly.pdbx_strand_id
1 'polypeptide(L)'
;MIKTARRFKGIGKNFFALLLTLGCSTAGFAEEITFKGPYDDETVQQRDARMAWWREARFGLFIHWGIYAVPAGTHKGEQIENIGEWIMHYGQIPVADYKEYSKEFNPTEYDPEAWVLMAKDAGMKYIVITAKHHDGFALFETKASDWNVVEATPYGKDLLKPLAEAARKHGIKLGFYYSQAQDWVHPGGSFWDGVGWDPAQEGDMDEYLRDIAVPQVKELFTNYGEISILWWDTPIDMTPQRAAMFDGLVDLQPGIIVNNRLLYGVDGDLRTPEQHIPATGLDYDWEACQTMNTTWGYKSYDDDWKSSEQLIRNLVDVASKGGNYLLNVGPMASGEIPPESVERLKDVGDWMDVNSASIYGTTASPFVRLKWGRATKKEYPNATDLYLHVFDWPADGLLRVDGLNSEVSGAYFMADFQQQVTFDETPAGVVLQLPDEPLDEVDTVIVLKIKGKLDVERILPSQGEEGVLALSMDDGNIYNPGYGGRLELKQGSDSVFYLDGWTDIHSQVGWLVRIDQPGTFDVYVEVAAEQPAGFLLMANDEQETVTVEATSGQKSFQSQLVGQLTLSAGESEIRIHPQESLWHPIMLRSVTLKPVR
;
A
#
# COMPACT_ATOMS: atom_id res chain seq x y z
N MET A 1 16.36 -9.07 40.58
CA MET A 1 17.69 -9.74 40.56
C MET A 1 17.61 -10.90 39.57
N ILE A 2 18.58 -10.94 38.68
CA ILE A 2 18.93 -11.99 37.73
C ILE A 2 18.11 -12.03 36.42
N LYS A 3 18.69 -11.33 35.44
CA LYS A 3 18.47 -11.46 34.00
C LYS A 3 19.09 -12.76 33.50
N THR A 4 18.37 -13.44 32.61
CA THR A 4 18.99 -14.45 31.74
C THR A 4 18.59 -14.16 30.30
N ALA A 5 19.51 -13.56 29.57
CA ALA A 5 19.45 -13.42 28.13
C ALA A 5 19.75 -14.79 27.47
N ARG A 6 18.90 -15.27 26.59
CA ARG A 6 19.17 -16.38 25.68
C ARG A 6 19.54 -15.85 24.30
N ARG A 7 20.81 -16.10 23.95
CA ARG A 7 21.36 -15.88 22.61
C ARG A 7 20.77 -16.91 21.62
N PHE A 8 20.23 -16.44 20.54
CA PHE A 8 20.01 -17.28 19.35
C PHE A 8 21.25 -17.28 18.47
N LYS A 9 21.75 -18.47 18.17
CA LYS A 9 22.81 -18.71 17.20
C LYS A 9 22.20 -18.90 15.83
N GLY A 10 22.71 -18.14 14.85
CA GLY A 10 22.36 -18.30 13.44
C GLY A 10 22.84 -19.62 12.86
N ILE A 11 22.08 -20.14 11.91
CA ILE A 11 22.45 -21.27 11.05
C ILE A 11 22.74 -20.71 9.66
N GLY A 12 24.00 -20.84 9.28
CA GLY A 12 24.53 -20.36 8.02
C GLY A 12 24.13 -21.25 6.83
N LYS A 13 24.10 -20.62 5.70
CA LYS A 13 23.96 -21.19 4.35
C LYS A 13 25.16 -22.06 4.00
N ASN A 14 24.93 -23.19 3.36
CA ASN A 14 25.87 -23.79 2.39
C ASN A 14 25.10 -24.68 1.42
N PHE A 15 24.95 -24.20 0.19
CA PHE A 15 24.64 -25.05 -0.95
C PHE A 15 25.95 -25.59 -1.51
N PHE A 16 26.12 -26.93 -1.51
CA PHE A 16 27.09 -27.64 -2.34
C PHE A 16 26.36 -28.68 -3.15
N ALA A 17 26.46 -28.56 -4.46
CA ALA A 17 26.01 -29.55 -5.41
C ALA A 17 26.98 -30.75 -5.38
N LEU A 18 26.45 -31.95 -5.25
CA LEU A 18 27.18 -33.18 -5.53
C LEU A 18 26.31 -34.08 -6.42
N LEU A 19 26.73 -34.22 -7.67
CA LEU A 19 26.24 -35.26 -8.58
C LEU A 19 26.79 -36.60 -8.12
N LEU A 20 25.93 -37.62 -7.94
CA LEU A 20 26.30 -39.03 -8.00
C LEU A 20 25.15 -39.84 -8.58
N THR A 21 25.52 -40.66 -9.53
CA THR A 21 24.71 -41.46 -10.44
C THR A 21 24.28 -42.82 -9.87
N LEU A 22 23.12 -43.26 -10.37
CA LEU A 22 22.61 -44.63 -10.53
C LEU A 22 22.07 -45.40 -9.32
N GLY A 23 20.79 -45.64 -9.38
CA GLY A 23 20.04 -46.70 -8.71
C GLY A 23 18.60 -46.68 -9.16
N CYS A 24 18.24 -47.45 -10.20
CA CYS A 24 16.85 -47.69 -10.58
C CYS A 24 16.06 -48.30 -9.43
N SER A 25 15.14 -47.57 -8.85
CA SER A 25 13.98 -48.09 -8.15
C SER A 25 12.74 -47.32 -8.64
N THR A 26 11.77 -48.06 -9.11
CA THR A 26 10.45 -47.57 -9.51
C THR A 26 9.71 -47.02 -8.28
N ALA A 27 10.03 -45.80 -7.89
CA ALA A 27 9.18 -45.00 -7.03
C ALA A 27 8.17 -44.27 -7.96
N GLY A 28 6.89 -44.51 -7.71
CA GLY A 28 5.84 -43.74 -8.39
C GLY A 28 6.16 -42.26 -8.23
N PHE A 29 6.21 -41.53 -9.34
CA PHE A 29 6.23 -40.08 -9.34
C PHE A 29 4.92 -39.66 -8.65
N ALA A 30 5.01 -39.14 -7.42
CA ALA A 30 3.98 -38.27 -6.92
C ALA A 30 3.96 -37.09 -7.93
N GLU A 31 2.85 -36.89 -8.64
CA GLU A 31 2.66 -35.70 -9.43
C GLU A 31 2.96 -34.53 -8.49
N GLU A 32 3.92 -33.70 -8.86
CA GLU A 32 4.20 -32.46 -8.18
C GLU A 32 2.94 -31.61 -8.35
N ILE A 33 2.15 -31.46 -7.29
CA ILE A 33 0.94 -30.64 -7.31
C ILE A 33 1.45 -29.21 -7.46
N THR A 34 1.42 -28.72 -8.69
CA THR A 34 1.63 -27.30 -8.98
C THR A 34 0.29 -26.60 -8.77
N PHE A 35 0.24 -25.70 -7.78
CA PHE A 35 -0.89 -24.80 -7.63
C PHE A 35 -1.03 -23.99 -8.93
N LYS A 36 -2.21 -24.06 -9.55
CA LYS A 36 -2.59 -23.17 -10.65
C LYS A 36 -3.32 -21.99 -10.08
N GLY A 37 -2.88 -20.78 -10.43
CA GLY A 37 -3.63 -19.57 -10.12
C GLY A 37 -5.04 -19.62 -10.72
N PRO A 38 -6.00 -18.87 -10.19
CA PRO A 38 -7.41 -18.98 -10.57
C PRO A 38 -7.69 -18.70 -12.05
N TYR A 39 -6.74 -18.12 -12.80
CA TYR A 39 -6.90 -17.68 -14.17
C TYR A 39 -5.70 -18.02 -15.07
N ASP A 40 -4.96 -19.08 -14.78
CA ASP A 40 -3.75 -19.48 -15.54
C ASP A 40 -4.00 -19.71 -17.04
N ASP A 41 -5.23 -20.07 -17.42
CA ASP A 41 -5.63 -20.26 -18.82
C ASP A 41 -6.24 -18.99 -19.45
N GLU A 42 -6.31 -17.87 -18.71
CA GLU A 42 -6.88 -16.60 -19.18
C GLU A 42 -5.96 -15.89 -20.17
N THR A 43 -6.48 -15.49 -21.32
CA THR A 43 -5.72 -14.64 -22.25
C THR A 43 -5.58 -13.21 -21.71
N VAL A 44 -4.54 -12.48 -22.14
CA VAL A 44 -4.35 -11.07 -21.79
C VAL A 44 -5.60 -10.23 -22.06
N GLN A 45 -6.28 -10.46 -23.20
CA GLN A 45 -7.52 -9.73 -23.54
C GLN A 45 -8.68 -10.04 -22.60
N GLN A 46 -8.81 -11.29 -22.16
CA GLN A 46 -9.83 -11.69 -21.18
C GLN A 46 -9.55 -11.05 -19.82
N ARG A 47 -8.29 -11.10 -19.39
CA ARG A 47 -7.84 -10.43 -18.16
C ARG A 47 -8.08 -8.92 -18.22
N ASP A 48 -7.71 -8.27 -19.31
CA ASP A 48 -7.93 -6.83 -19.49
C ASP A 48 -9.41 -6.47 -19.43
N ALA A 49 -10.28 -7.26 -20.03
CA ALA A 49 -11.73 -7.05 -19.99
C ALA A 49 -12.30 -7.24 -18.56
N ARG A 50 -11.80 -8.24 -17.81
CA ARG A 50 -12.22 -8.53 -16.43
C ARG A 50 -11.72 -7.45 -15.46
N MET A 51 -10.48 -7.00 -15.60
CA MET A 51 -9.85 -6.00 -14.75
C MET A 51 -10.26 -4.55 -15.07
N ALA A 52 -10.90 -4.31 -16.23
CA ALA A 52 -11.18 -2.95 -16.72
C ALA A 52 -11.94 -2.09 -15.70
N TRP A 53 -12.99 -2.64 -15.09
CA TRP A 53 -13.80 -1.90 -14.12
C TRP A 53 -12.99 -1.48 -12.89
N TRP A 54 -12.10 -2.34 -12.42
CA TRP A 54 -11.27 -2.09 -11.23
C TRP A 54 -10.18 -1.05 -11.53
N ARG A 55 -9.53 -1.15 -12.71
CA ARG A 55 -8.57 -0.14 -13.17
C ARG A 55 -9.23 1.23 -13.40
N GLU A 56 -10.52 1.26 -13.81
CA GLU A 56 -11.28 2.50 -13.93
C GLU A 56 -11.66 3.08 -12.56
N ALA A 57 -11.93 2.25 -11.58
CA ALA A 57 -12.45 2.62 -10.26
C ALA A 57 -11.48 3.48 -9.45
N ARG A 58 -10.21 3.15 -9.41
CA ARG A 58 -9.11 3.84 -8.70
C ARG A 58 -9.27 3.97 -7.18
N PHE A 59 -10.49 3.96 -6.61
CA PHE A 59 -10.75 4.26 -5.21
C PHE A 59 -11.80 3.33 -4.62
N GLY A 60 -11.46 2.69 -3.49
CA GLY A 60 -12.30 1.77 -2.73
C GLY A 60 -12.23 1.99 -1.23
N LEU A 61 -13.26 1.49 -0.52
CA LEU A 61 -13.34 1.45 0.94
C LEU A 61 -12.91 0.08 1.46
N PHE A 62 -11.98 0.05 2.41
CA PHE A 62 -11.69 -1.12 3.21
C PHE A 62 -12.41 -1.00 4.55
N ILE A 63 -12.98 -2.08 5.07
CA ILE A 63 -13.65 -2.09 6.37
C ILE A 63 -13.08 -3.23 7.20
N HIS A 64 -12.36 -2.88 8.27
CA HIS A 64 -11.92 -3.85 9.27
C HIS A 64 -12.85 -3.82 10.47
N TRP A 65 -13.72 -4.81 10.57
CA TRP A 65 -14.70 -4.91 11.64
C TRP A 65 -14.82 -6.34 12.18
N GLY A 66 -14.99 -6.46 13.48
CA GLY A 66 -15.08 -7.75 14.17
C GLY A 66 -15.20 -7.59 15.68
N ILE A 67 -15.07 -8.71 16.39
CA ILE A 67 -15.13 -8.76 17.86
C ILE A 67 -14.09 -7.85 18.52
N TYR A 68 -12.94 -7.65 17.91
CA TYR A 68 -11.87 -6.76 18.39
C TYR A 68 -12.31 -5.30 18.57
N ALA A 69 -13.42 -4.88 17.95
CA ALA A 69 -14.01 -3.56 18.19
C ALA A 69 -14.62 -3.41 19.61
N VAL A 70 -14.94 -4.51 20.29
CA VAL A 70 -15.48 -4.50 21.67
C VAL A 70 -14.41 -4.06 22.66
N PRO A 71 -13.26 -4.74 22.78
CA PRO A 71 -12.18 -4.29 23.66
C PRO A 71 -11.53 -2.99 23.18
N ALA A 72 -11.66 -2.64 21.90
CA ALA A 72 -11.19 -1.37 21.33
C ALA A 72 -9.76 -0.99 21.74
N GLY A 73 -8.84 -1.96 21.71
CA GLY A 73 -7.44 -1.79 22.10
C GLY A 73 -7.15 -1.98 23.59
N THR A 74 -8.16 -2.23 24.45
CA THR A 74 -7.97 -2.35 25.92
C THR A 74 -8.46 -3.70 26.43
N HIS A 75 -7.61 -4.49 27.07
CA HIS A 75 -7.98 -5.76 27.70
C HIS A 75 -7.83 -5.69 29.21
N LYS A 76 -8.91 -5.99 29.97
CA LYS A 76 -8.94 -5.98 31.46
C LYS A 76 -8.36 -4.68 32.08
N GLY A 77 -8.60 -3.54 31.42
CA GLY A 77 -8.15 -2.22 31.86
C GLY A 77 -6.73 -1.84 31.48
N GLU A 78 -6.01 -2.70 30.76
CA GLU A 78 -4.67 -2.44 30.23
C GLU A 78 -4.76 -2.16 28.72
N GLN A 79 -4.16 -1.06 28.27
CA GLN A 79 -4.01 -0.75 26.85
C GLN A 79 -3.01 -1.71 26.22
N ILE A 80 -3.41 -2.34 25.12
CA ILE A 80 -2.54 -3.24 24.34
C ILE A 80 -1.95 -2.43 23.21
N GLU A 81 -0.62 -2.37 23.15
CA GLU A 81 0.11 -1.68 22.10
C GLU A 81 -0.16 -2.28 20.71
N ASN A 82 0.26 -1.58 19.66
CA ASN A 82 0.11 -1.93 18.26
C ASN A 82 -1.34 -1.85 17.75
N ILE A 83 -1.68 -2.58 16.68
CA ILE A 83 -2.95 -2.45 15.94
C ILE A 83 -4.12 -3.15 16.66
N GLY A 84 -5.29 -2.53 16.62
CA GLY A 84 -6.45 -2.92 17.45
C GLY A 84 -7.04 -4.29 17.09
N GLU A 85 -7.09 -4.66 15.82
CA GLU A 85 -7.59 -5.96 15.35
C GLU A 85 -6.68 -7.13 15.72
N TRP A 86 -5.44 -6.87 16.11
CA TRP A 86 -4.50 -7.87 16.62
C TRP A 86 -4.46 -7.96 18.16
N ILE A 87 -5.40 -7.32 18.85
CA ILE A 87 -5.44 -7.30 20.33
C ILE A 87 -5.36 -8.68 20.95
N MET A 88 -6.00 -9.69 20.36
CA MET A 88 -5.95 -11.07 20.85
C MET A 88 -4.52 -11.62 20.82
N HIS A 89 -3.78 -11.37 19.73
CA HIS A 89 -2.40 -11.82 19.56
C HIS A 89 -1.43 -11.06 20.46
N TYR A 90 -1.42 -9.72 20.40
CA TYR A 90 -0.47 -8.92 21.19
C TYR A 90 -0.74 -9.02 22.70
N GLY A 91 -2.00 -9.14 23.10
CA GLY A 91 -2.39 -9.36 24.48
C GLY A 91 -2.25 -10.81 24.93
N GLN A 92 -1.92 -11.75 23.99
CA GLN A 92 -1.94 -13.19 24.24
C GLN A 92 -3.19 -13.64 25.02
N ILE A 93 -4.34 -13.10 24.60
CA ILE A 93 -5.62 -13.32 25.29
C ILE A 93 -6.05 -14.75 25.06
N PRO A 94 -6.30 -15.55 26.12
CA PRO A 94 -6.77 -16.91 25.99
C PRO A 94 -8.08 -16.97 25.18
N VAL A 95 -8.26 -18.03 24.39
CA VAL A 95 -9.44 -18.23 23.54
C VAL A 95 -10.75 -18.08 24.30
N ALA A 96 -10.83 -18.67 25.50
CA ALA A 96 -12.03 -18.58 26.35
C ALA A 96 -12.33 -17.15 26.79
N ASP A 97 -11.30 -16.37 27.15
CA ASP A 97 -11.45 -14.98 27.57
C ASP A 97 -11.83 -14.09 26.38
N TYR A 98 -11.22 -14.31 25.20
CA TYR A 98 -11.53 -13.56 24.00
C TYR A 98 -12.98 -13.78 23.52
N LYS A 99 -13.46 -15.01 23.60
CA LYS A 99 -14.85 -15.36 23.27
C LYS A 99 -15.89 -14.64 24.14
N GLU A 100 -15.55 -14.19 25.35
CA GLU A 100 -16.46 -13.42 26.19
C GLU A 100 -16.88 -12.09 25.56
N TYR A 101 -16.02 -11.46 24.72
CA TYR A 101 -16.36 -10.24 24.00
C TYR A 101 -17.54 -10.39 23.04
N SER A 102 -17.81 -11.61 22.54
CA SER A 102 -18.98 -11.84 21.69
C SER A 102 -20.30 -11.53 22.35
N LYS A 103 -20.37 -11.65 23.69
CA LYS A 103 -21.57 -11.36 24.48
C LYS A 103 -21.92 -9.88 24.52
N GLU A 104 -20.93 -9.01 24.23
CA GLU A 104 -21.08 -7.57 24.20
C GLU A 104 -21.20 -7.03 22.77
N PHE A 105 -20.87 -7.84 21.74
CA PHE A 105 -20.98 -7.43 20.36
C PHE A 105 -22.44 -7.42 19.89
N ASN A 106 -23.06 -6.25 19.97
CA ASN A 106 -24.47 -6.04 19.62
C ASN A 106 -24.64 -4.73 18.81
N PRO A 107 -24.26 -4.72 17.51
CA PRO A 107 -24.22 -3.51 16.69
C PRO A 107 -25.62 -3.01 16.28
N THR A 108 -26.35 -2.41 17.22
CA THR A 108 -27.71 -1.91 17.00
C THR A 108 -27.76 -0.65 16.12
N GLU A 109 -26.64 0.08 16.02
CA GLU A 109 -26.52 1.29 15.20
C GLU A 109 -25.95 1.00 13.79
N TYR A 110 -25.75 -0.29 13.45
CA TYR A 110 -25.30 -0.69 12.13
C TYR A 110 -26.35 -0.39 11.05
N ASP A 111 -26.01 0.52 10.13
CA ASP A 111 -26.81 0.84 8.97
C ASP A 111 -26.01 0.57 7.68
N PRO A 112 -26.20 -0.61 7.05
CA PRO A 112 -25.44 -0.99 5.85
C PRO A 112 -25.71 -0.06 4.66
N GLU A 113 -26.91 0.53 4.57
CA GLU A 113 -27.22 1.47 3.48
C GLU A 113 -26.47 2.79 3.69
N ALA A 114 -26.41 3.30 4.91
CA ALA A 114 -25.63 4.49 5.26
C ALA A 114 -24.13 4.29 5.00
N TRP A 115 -23.57 3.11 5.29
CA TRP A 115 -22.18 2.80 4.99
C TRP A 115 -21.88 2.81 3.49
N VAL A 116 -22.77 2.21 2.69
CA VAL A 116 -22.62 2.19 1.23
C VAL A 116 -22.76 3.57 0.61
N LEU A 117 -23.71 4.38 1.11
CA LEU A 117 -23.89 5.76 0.65
C LEU A 117 -22.69 6.64 1.02
N MET A 118 -22.16 6.51 2.24
CA MET A 118 -20.96 7.23 2.66
C MET A 118 -19.76 6.90 1.74
N ALA A 119 -19.53 5.62 1.42
CA ALA A 119 -18.49 5.24 0.47
C ALA A 119 -18.73 5.84 -0.92
N LYS A 120 -19.98 5.80 -1.39
CA LYS A 120 -20.35 6.36 -2.69
C LYS A 120 -20.18 7.89 -2.75
N ASP A 121 -20.59 8.58 -1.70
CA ASP A 121 -20.47 10.05 -1.58
C ASP A 121 -19.00 10.48 -1.46
N ALA A 122 -18.14 9.64 -0.84
CA ALA A 122 -16.69 9.84 -0.88
C ALA A 122 -16.05 9.58 -2.25
N GLY A 123 -16.82 9.14 -3.26
CA GLY A 123 -16.34 8.85 -4.60
C GLY A 123 -15.81 7.41 -4.79
N MET A 124 -15.96 6.53 -3.80
CA MET A 124 -15.51 5.14 -3.90
C MET A 124 -16.40 4.32 -4.82
N LYS A 125 -15.82 3.32 -5.50
CA LYS A 125 -16.51 2.45 -6.48
C LYS A 125 -16.70 1.04 -5.99
N TYR A 126 -15.98 0.62 -4.97
CA TYR A 126 -16.05 -0.70 -4.38
C TYR A 126 -15.78 -0.66 -2.87
N ILE A 127 -16.23 -1.70 -2.21
CA ILE A 127 -16.04 -1.93 -0.77
C ILE A 127 -15.43 -3.32 -0.61
N VAL A 128 -14.40 -3.46 0.23
CA VAL A 128 -13.91 -4.73 0.73
C VAL A 128 -14.11 -4.76 2.24
N ILE A 129 -14.75 -5.80 2.79
CA ILE A 129 -14.98 -5.94 4.23
C ILE A 129 -14.40 -7.23 4.76
N THR A 130 -13.84 -7.21 5.97
CA THR A 130 -13.39 -8.41 6.67
C THR A 130 -14.58 -9.34 6.96
N ALA A 131 -14.78 -10.35 6.11
CA ALA A 131 -15.78 -11.39 6.39
C ALA A 131 -15.35 -12.25 7.58
N LYS A 132 -14.05 -12.56 7.68
CA LYS A 132 -13.38 -13.19 8.83
C LYS A 132 -11.94 -12.69 8.91
N HIS A 133 -11.56 -12.10 10.04
CA HIS A 133 -10.18 -11.70 10.34
C HIS A 133 -9.42 -12.81 11.08
N HIS A 134 -8.19 -12.57 11.55
CA HIS A 134 -7.32 -13.54 12.20
C HIS A 134 -7.86 -14.08 13.53
N ASP A 135 -8.80 -13.39 14.17
CA ASP A 135 -9.50 -13.85 15.37
C ASP A 135 -10.56 -14.95 15.10
N GLY A 136 -10.68 -15.35 13.83
CA GLY A 136 -11.56 -16.43 13.39
C GLY A 136 -13.06 -16.10 13.43
N PHE A 137 -13.45 -14.89 13.88
CA PHE A 137 -14.85 -14.51 14.01
C PHE A 137 -15.46 -14.16 12.64
N ALA A 138 -16.51 -14.89 12.27
CA ALA A 138 -17.23 -14.65 11.03
C ALA A 138 -18.34 -13.60 11.21
N LEU A 139 -18.34 -12.52 10.42
CA LEU A 139 -19.40 -11.49 10.39
C LEU A 139 -20.67 -11.96 9.67
N PHE A 140 -20.74 -13.23 9.27
CA PHE A 140 -21.81 -13.82 8.47
C PHE A 140 -22.29 -15.14 9.07
N GLU A 141 -23.50 -15.55 8.66
CA GLU A 141 -24.05 -16.85 9.02
C GLU A 141 -23.28 -17.95 8.30
N THR A 142 -22.47 -18.72 9.05
CA THR A 142 -21.73 -19.88 8.51
C THR A 142 -22.17 -21.15 9.21
N LYS A 143 -22.19 -22.25 8.47
CA LYS A 143 -22.44 -23.60 9.00
C LYS A 143 -21.16 -24.32 9.40
N ALA A 144 -20.00 -23.75 9.04
CA ALA A 144 -18.72 -24.37 9.33
C ALA A 144 -18.27 -24.17 10.77
N SER A 145 -18.77 -23.14 11.47
CA SER A 145 -18.40 -22.83 12.85
C SER A 145 -19.53 -22.08 13.56
N ASP A 146 -19.69 -22.30 14.86
CA ASP A 146 -20.55 -21.50 15.75
C ASP A 146 -19.89 -20.18 16.19
N TRP A 147 -18.61 -19.97 15.86
CA TRP A 147 -17.88 -18.73 16.12
C TRP A 147 -18.20 -17.69 15.02
N ASN A 148 -19.46 -17.26 14.99
CA ASN A 148 -19.99 -16.31 14.03
C ASN A 148 -21.00 -15.36 14.69
N VAL A 149 -21.32 -14.27 14.01
CA VAL A 149 -22.17 -13.21 14.53
C VAL A 149 -23.60 -13.68 14.87
N VAL A 150 -24.11 -14.70 14.19
CA VAL A 150 -25.47 -15.19 14.38
C VAL A 150 -25.57 -16.05 15.64
N GLU A 151 -24.65 -16.99 15.84
CA GLU A 151 -24.67 -17.97 16.91
C GLU A 151 -24.01 -17.46 18.19
N ALA A 152 -22.93 -16.67 18.09
CA ALA A 152 -22.10 -16.30 19.23
C ALA A 152 -22.47 -14.96 19.86
N THR A 153 -23.34 -14.14 19.25
CA THR A 153 -23.61 -12.78 19.73
C THR A 153 -25.11 -12.55 20.03
N PRO A 154 -25.44 -11.59 20.91
CA PRO A 154 -26.82 -11.17 21.13
C PRO A 154 -27.46 -10.49 19.91
N TYR A 155 -26.68 -10.01 18.95
CA TYR A 155 -27.19 -9.44 17.70
C TYR A 155 -27.95 -10.48 16.86
N GLY A 156 -27.41 -11.69 16.74
CA GLY A 156 -28.10 -12.86 16.17
C GLY A 156 -28.51 -12.72 14.71
N LYS A 157 -27.85 -11.88 13.93
CA LYS A 157 -28.16 -11.63 12.49
C LYS A 157 -26.89 -11.53 11.68
N ASP A 158 -26.97 -11.97 10.42
CA ASP A 158 -25.92 -11.80 9.43
C ASP A 158 -25.68 -10.31 9.10
N LEU A 159 -24.43 -9.87 9.16
CA LEU A 159 -24.04 -8.48 8.88
C LEU A 159 -23.70 -8.27 7.39
N LEU A 160 -23.20 -9.29 6.69
CA LEU A 160 -22.76 -9.16 5.31
C LEU A 160 -23.91 -9.18 4.30
N LYS A 161 -24.99 -9.89 4.62
CA LYS A 161 -26.12 -10.00 3.71
C LYS A 161 -26.80 -8.66 3.43
N PRO A 162 -27.20 -7.86 4.43
CA PRO A 162 -27.76 -6.54 4.19
C PRO A 162 -26.77 -5.57 3.55
N LEU A 163 -25.46 -5.70 3.82
CA LEU A 163 -24.43 -4.91 3.13
C LEU A 163 -24.36 -5.24 1.63
N ALA A 164 -24.39 -6.53 1.27
CA ALA A 164 -24.38 -6.98 -0.11
C ALA A 164 -25.63 -6.50 -0.87
N GLU A 165 -26.79 -6.48 -0.20
CA GLU A 165 -28.04 -5.95 -0.78
C GLU A 165 -27.96 -4.44 -1.00
N ALA A 166 -27.43 -3.69 -0.05
CA ALA A 166 -27.23 -2.23 -0.14
C ALA A 166 -26.19 -1.88 -1.23
N ALA A 167 -25.05 -2.56 -1.28
CA ALA A 167 -24.03 -2.36 -2.30
C ALA A 167 -24.59 -2.56 -3.70
N ARG A 168 -25.34 -3.63 -3.94
CA ARG A 168 -26.00 -3.91 -5.21
C ARG A 168 -27.04 -2.85 -5.57
N LYS A 169 -27.85 -2.41 -4.60
CA LYS A 169 -28.86 -1.36 -4.76
C LYS A 169 -28.26 -0.05 -5.27
N HIS A 170 -27.09 0.31 -4.73
CA HIS A 170 -26.44 1.59 -5.03
C HIS A 170 -25.35 1.52 -6.11
N GLY A 171 -25.11 0.31 -6.69
CA GLY A 171 -24.14 0.10 -7.77
C GLY A 171 -22.67 0.15 -7.31
N ILE A 172 -22.42 -0.12 -6.04
CA ILE A 172 -21.10 -0.30 -5.47
C ILE A 172 -20.69 -1.76 -5.59
N LYS A 173 -19.48 -2.05 -6.08
CA LYS A 173 -18.95 -3.41 -6.15
C LYS A 173 -18.56 -3.87 -4.74
N LEU A 174 -18.89 -5.12 -4.38
CA LEU A 174 -18.56 -5.68 -3.08
C LEU A 174 -17.47 -6.74 -3.19
N GLY A 175 -16.50 -6.69 -2.30
CA GLY A 175 -15.49 -7.69 -2.07
C GLY A 175 -15.47 -8.14 -0.61
N PHE A 176 -14.94 -9.34 -0.39
CA PHE A 176 -14.68 -9.86 0.94
C PHE A 176 -13.19 -10.06 1.16
N TYR A 177 -12.70 -9.57 2.29
CA TYR A 177 -11.43 -9.99 2.87
C TYR A 177 -11.67 -11.29 3.65
N TYR A 178 -10.74 -12.21 3.53
CA TYR A 178 -10.78 -13.46 4.25
C TYR A 178 -9.37 -13.90 4.69
N SER A 179 -9.16 -14.05 5.99
CA SER A 179 -7.94 -14.62 6.56
C SER A 179 -7.99 -16.13 6.45
N GLN A 180 -7.37 -16.69 5.41
CA GLN A 180 -7.43 -18.12 5.14
C GLN A 180 -6.52 -18.96 6.05
N ALA A 181 -5.35 -18.45 6.39
CA ALA A 181 -4.33 -19.19 7.11
C ALA A 181 -4.32 -18.86 8.62
N GLN A 182 -4.28 -17.58 8.97
CA GLN A 182 -4.32 -17.16 10.36
C GLN A 182 -5.74 -17.28 10.93
N ASP A 183 -5.84 -18.00 12.05
CA ASP A 183 -7.05 -18.11 12.84
C ASP A 183 -6.67 -18.47 14.28
N TRP A 184 -6.83 -17.52 15.18
CA TRP A 184 -6.36 -17.65 16.55
C TRP A 184 -7.37 -18.33 17.49
N VAL A 185 -8.56 -18.68 16.99
CA VAL A 185 -9.63 -19.30 17.78
C VAL A 185 -9.88 -20.75 17.39
N HIS A 186 -9.88 -21.06 16.09
CA HIS A 186 -10.08 -22.43 15.66
C HIS A 186 -8.79 -23.24 15.77
N PRO A 187 -8.86 -24.50 16.30
CA PRO A 187 -7.70 -25.37 16.34
C PRO A 187 -7.09 -25.59 14.96
N GLY A 188 -5.77 -25.47 14.87
CA GLY A 188 -5.03 -25.65 13.61
C GLY A 188 -4.84 -24.42 12.75
N GLY A 189 -5.41 -23.26 13.10
CA GLY A 189 -5.08 -21.99 12.46
C GLY A 189 -3.64 -21.58 12.72
N SER A 190 -3.02 -20.85 11.75
CA SER A 190 -1.63 -20.39 11.84
C SER A 190 -1.46 -19.14 12.70
N PHE A 191 -0.19 -18.88 13.08
CA PHE A 191 0.22 -17.72 13.85
C PHE A 191 1.39 -17.02 13.16
N TRP A 192 1.45 -15.69 13.28
CA TRP A 192 2.52 -14.91 12.66
C TRP A 192 3.92 -15.33 13.09
N ASP A 193 4.08 -15.62 14.37
CA ASP A 193 5.34 -16.06 14.98
C ASP A 193 5.48 -17.59 15.06
N GLY A 194 4.53 -18.33 14.49
CA GLY A 194 4.52 -19.81 14.44
C GLY A 194 4.20 -20.47 15.79
N VAL A 195 3.75 -19.71 16.80
CA VAL A 195 3.50 -20.22 18.16
C VAL A 195 2.14 -19.76 18.69
N GLY A 196 1.26 -20.72 18.99
CA GLY A 196 0.05 -20.46 19.76
C GLY A 196 0.36 -20.22 21.25
N TRP A 197 -0.51 -19.47 21.92
CA TRP A 197 -0.35 -19.14 23.35
C TRP A 197 -1.41 -19.83 24.24
N ASP A 198 -2.35 -20.54 23.65
CA ASP A 198 -3.42 -21.24 24.34
C ASP A 198 -3.52 -22.70 23.83
N PRO A 199 -3.58 -23.72 24.71
CA PRO A 199 -3.77 -25.10 24.29
C PRO A 199 -5.04 -25.33 23.43
N ALA A 200 -6.05 -24.47 23.53
CA ALA A 200 -7.26 -24.54 22.70
C ALA A 200 -6.98 -24.28 21.20
N GLN A 201 -5.82 -23.70 20.86
CA GLN A 201 -5.39 -23.40 19.49
C GLN A 201 -4.67 -24.58 18.82
N GLU A 202 -4.27 -25.62 19.60
CA GLU A 202 -3.56 -26.78 19.06
C GLU A 202 -4.48 -27.57 18.11
N GLY A 203 -3.99 -27.87 16.90
CA GLY A 203 -4.74 -28.60 15.89
C GLY A 203 -3.95 -28.83 14.61
N ASP A 204 -4.59 -29.41 13.62
CA ASP A 204 -4.03 -29.66 12.29
C ASP A 204 -4.55 -28.62 11.31
N MET A 205 -3.64 -27.95 10.60
CA MET A 205 -4.00 -26.89 9.66
C MET A 205 -4.76 -27.41 8.44
N ASP A 206 -4.47 -28.63 7.98
CA ASP A 206 -5.18 -29.20 6.84
C ASP A 206 -6.64 -29.53 7.21
N GLU A 207 -6.87 -29.92 8.49
CA GLU A 207 -8.22 -30.08 9.04
C GLU A 207 -8.94 -28.74 9.16
N TYR A 208 -8.28 -27.74 9.73
CA TYR A 208 -8.84 -26.38 9.81
C TYR A 208 -9.23 -25.83 8.42
N LEU A 209 -8.36 -25.91 7.43
CA LEU A 209 -8.65 -25.44 6.09
C LEU A 209 -9.85 -26.20 5.48
N ARG A 210 -9.85 -27.53 5.57
CA ARG A 210 -10.90 -28.39 5.00
C ARG A 210 -12.26 -28.16 5.65
N ASP A 211 -12.30 -28.00 6.99
CA ASP A 211 -13.54 -28.06 7.76
C ASP A 211 -14.09 -26.66 8.07
N ILE A 212 -13.25 -25.62 8.06
CA ILE A 212 -13.62 -24.22 8.35
C ILE A 212 -13.42 -23.30 7.15
N ALA A 213 -12.16 -23.09 6.71
CA ALA A 213 -11.85 -22.02 5.77
C ALA A 213 -12.47 -22.23 4.38
N VAL A 214 -12.29 -23.41 3.79
CA VAL A 214 -12.83 -23.73 2.45
C VAL A 214 -14.36 -23.69 2.43
N PRO A 215 -15.10 -24.30 3.39
CA PRO A 215 -16.55 -24.15 3.46
C PRO A 215 -17.02 -22.70 3.61
N GLN A 216 -16.37 -21.90 4.45
CA GLN A 216 -16.73 -20.49 4.66
C GLN A 216 -16.57 -19.66 3.38
N VAL A 217 -15.45 -19.81 2.66
CA VAL A 217 -15.26 -19.11 1.38
C VAL A 217 -16.31 -19.56 0.35
N LYS A 218 -16.65 -20.85 0.31
CA LYS A 218 -17.73 -21.34 -0.54
C LYS A 218 -19.09 -20.71 -0.19
N GLU A 219 -19.40 -20.58 1.11
CA GLU A 219 -20.62 -19.91 1.57
C GLU A 219 -20.64 -18.43 1.15
N LEU A 220 -19.54 -17.71 1.29
CA LEU A 220 -19.41 -16.33 0.81
C LEU A 220 -19.68 -16.19 -0.69
N PHE A 221 -19.25 -17.14 -1.49
CA PHE A 221 -19.47 -17.10 -2.93
C PHE A 221 -20.87 -17.56 -3.38
N THR A 222 -21.60 -18.26 -2.54
CA THR A 222 -22.92 -18.81 -2.91
C THR A 222 -24.11 -18.07 -2.30
N ASN A 223 -23.93 -17.36 -1.17
CA ASN A 223 -25.05 -16.84 -0.38
C ASN A 223 -25.27 -15.33 -0.50
N TYR A 224 -24.30 -14.56 -1.07
CA TYR A 224 -24.29 -13.09 -1.04
C TYR A 224 -24.48 -12.43 -2.40
N GLY A 225 -24.74 -13.22 -3.45
CA GLY A 225 -24.90 -12.75 -4.83
C GLY A 225 -23.54 -12.54 -5.52
N GLU A 226 -23.47 -11.55 -6.42
CA GLU A 226 -22.23 -11.24 -7.13
C GLU A 226 -21.20 -10.62 -6.18
N ILE A 227 -20.03 -11.24 -6.10
CA ILE A 227 -18.85 -10.77 -5.35
C ILE A 227 -17.77 -10.45 -6.36
N SER A 228 -17.21 -9.24 -6.25
CA SER A 228 -16.29 -8.71 -7.25
C SER A 228 -14.83 -8.87 -6.88
N ILE A 229 -14.52 -8.98 -5.59
CA ILE A 229 -13.14 -9.12 -5.08
C ILE A 229 -13.12 -10.14 -3.95
N LEU A 230 -12.13 -11.05 -3.99
CA LEU A 230 -11.72 -11.84 -2.82
C LEU A 230 -10.32 -11.39 -2.41
N TRP A 231 -10.23 -10.83 -1.23
CA TRP A 231 -9.00 -10.30 -0.68
C TRP A 231 -8.46 -11.28 0.38
N TRP A 232 -7.48 -12.09 0.00
CA TRP A 232 -6.75 -13.00 0.88
C TRP A 232 -5.78 -12.24 1.77
N ASP A 233 -5.44 -12.80 2.93
CA ASP A 233 -4.44 -12.19 3.80
C ASP A 233 -3.55 -13.18 4.52
N THR A 234 -2.31 -12.74 4.79
CA THR A 234 -1.27 -13.43 5.57
C THR A 234 -1.19 -14.94 5.33
N PRO A 235 -0.57 -15.38 4.22
CA PRO A 235 -0.47 -16.79 3.83
C PRO A 235 0.58 -17.58 4.65
N ILE A 236 0.57 -17.43 5.98
CA ILE A 236 1.46 -18.14 6.90
C ILE A 236 1.17 -19.63 6.81
N ASP A 237 2.24 -20.44 6.70
CA ASP A 237 2.16 -21.89 6.58
C ASP A 237 1.34 -22.41 5.38
N MET A 238 0.92 -21.54 4.47
CA MET A 238 0.31 -21.97 3.22
C MET A 238 1.36 -22.65 2.32
N THR A 239 0.97 -23.78 1.76
CA THR A 239 1.73 -24.56 0.79
C THR A 239 0.94 -24.64 -0.52
N PRO A 240 1.55 -25.03 -1.66
CA PRO A 240 0.79 -25.26 -2.88
C PRO A 240 -0.36 -26.27 -2.71
N GLN A 241 -0.17 -27.31 -1.87
CA GLN A 241 -1.19 -28.31 -1.56
C GLN A 241 -2.37 -27.72 -0.79
N ARG A 242 -2.09 -26.84 0.19
CA ARG A 242 -3.11 -26.12 0.97
C ARG A 242 -3.85 -25.08 0.12
N ALA A 243 -3.12 -24.34 -0.71
CA ALA A 243 -3.73 -23.41 -1.65
C ALA A 243 -4.66 -24.11 -2.64
N ALA A 244 -4.27 -25.30 -3.13
CA ALA A 244 -5.11 -26.12 -4.02
C ALA A 244 -6.43 -26.61 -3.37
N MET A 245 -6.58 -26.56 -2.05
CA MET A 245 -7.87 -26.84 -1.40
C MET A 245 -8.94 -25.80 -1.72
N PHE A 246 -8.55 -24.59 -2.17
CA PHE A 246 -9.43 -23.52 -2.61
C PHE A 246 -9.65 -23.53 -4.13
N ASP A 247 -9.02 -24.45 -4.88
CA ASP A 247 -9.19 -24.55 -6.32
C ASP A 247 -10.66 -24.75 -6.71
N GLY A 248 -11.07 -24.11 -7.78
CA GLY A 248 -12.44 -24.15 -8.29
C GLY A 248 -13.47 -23.33 -7.51
N LEU A 249 -13.13 -22.75 -6.34
CA LEU A 249 -14.06 -21.86 -5.64
C LEU A 249 -14.29 -20.57 -6.42
N VAL A 250 -13.25 -20.03 -7.06
CA VAL A 250 -13.36 -18.81 -7.89
C VAL A 250 -14.29 -18.99 -9.10
N ASP A 251 -14.47 -20.22 -9.59
CA ASP A 251 -15.40 -20.54 -10.67
C ASP A 251 -16.87 -20.30 -10.27
N LEU A 252 -17.16 -20.25 -8.98
CA LEU A 252 -18.49 -19.91 -8.46
C LEU A 252 -18.82 -18.42 -8.64
N GLN A 253 -17.82 -17.59 -8.87
CA GLN A 253 -17.94 -16.14 -9.09
C GLN A 253 -17.14 -15.73 -10.35
N PRO A 254 -17.64 -16.01 -11.55
CA PRO A 254 -16.95 -15.66 -12.80
C PRO A 254 -16.63 -14.17 -12.87
N GLY A 255 -15.36 -13.84 -13.07
CA GLY A 255 -14.89 -12.45 -13.14
C GLY A 255 -14.48 -11.83 -11.80
N ILE A 256 -14.48 -12.60 -10.71
CA ILE A 256 -13.94 -12.14 -9.42
C ILE A 256 -12.46 -11.77 -9.56
N ILE A 257 -12.04 -10.77 -8.83
CA ILE A 257 -10.63 -10.34 -8.74
C ILE A 257 -10.04 -10.89 -7.44
N VAL A 258 -8.82 -11.42 -7.50
CA VAL A 258 -8.11 -11.94 -6.34
C VAL A 258 -6.75 -11.27 -6.19
N ASN A 259 -6.33 -11.01 -4.95
CA ASN A 259 -5.00 -10.46 -4.67
C ASN A 259 -3.93 -11.57 -4.58
N ASN A 260 -2.68 -11.17 -4.34
CA ASN A 260 -1.51 -12.06 -4.30
C ASN A 260 -1.23 -12.70 -2.92
N ARG A 261 -2.22 -12.73 -1.99
CA ARG A 261 -1.99 -13.19 -0.60
C ARG A 261 -2.57 -14.56 -0.26
N LEU A 262 -2.94 -15.38 -1.25
CA LEU A 262 -3.34 -16.78 -0.99
C LEU A 262 -2.12 -17.65 -0.64
N LEU A 263 -1.00 -17.44 -1.33
CA LEU A 263 0.24 -18.20 -1.18
C LEU A 263 1.44 -17.29 -1.48
N TYR A 264 2.49 -17.35 -0.68
CA TYR A 264 3.72 -16.60 -0.96
C TYR A 264 4.35 -17.00 -2.30
N GLY A 265 4.77 -16.00 -3.07
CA GLY A 265 5.46 -16.21 -4.35
C GLY A 265 4.55 -16.56 -5.53
N VAL A 266 3.24 -16.54 -5.33
CA VAL A 266 2.25 -16.69 -6.41
C VAL A 266 1.55 -15.36 -6.62
N ASP A 267 1.52 -14.90 -7.88
CA ASP A 267 0.81 -13.69 -8.25
C ASP A 267 -0.71 -13.95 -8.29
N GLY A 268 -1.48 -12.97 -7.80
CA GLY A 268 -2.91 -12.86 -8.06
C GLY A 268 -3.17 -11.93 -9.24
N ASP A 269 -4.37 -11.38 -9.31
CA ASP A 269 -4.71 -10.34 -10.29
C ASP A 269 -4.02 -9.01 -9.98
N LEU A 270 -3.80 -8.75 -8.70
CA LEU A 270 -3.17 -7.53 -8.21
C LEU A 270 -2.27 -7.79 -7.01
N ARG A 271 -1.28 -6.91 -6.81
CA ARG A 271 -0.44 -6.88 -5.61
C ARG A 271 -0.91 -5.77 -4.68
N THR A 272 -0.68 -5.98 -3.38
CA THR A 272 -1.21 -5.12 -2.33
C THR A 272 -0.10 -4.52 -1.45
N PRO A 273 0.59 -3.46 -1.94
CA PRO A 273 1.47 -2.67 -1.07
C PRO A 273 0.67 -2.13 0.12
N GLU A 274 1.12 -2.49 1.33
CA GLU A 274 0.40 -2.16 2.56
C GLU A 274 1.05 -0.97 3.27
N GLN A 275 0.22 0.02 3.62
CA GLN A 275 0.63 1.25 4.32
C GLN A 275 1.66 2.10 3.58
N HIS A 276 1.94 1.83 2.31
CA HIS A 276 2.88 2.63 1.52
C HIS A 276 2.41 2.79 0.07
N ILE A 277 2.89 3.85 -0.56
CA ILE A 277 2.71 4.09 -1.99
C ILE A 277 4.07 3.85 -2.66
N PRO A 278 4.16 2.96 -3.65
CA PRO A 278 5.39 2.76 -4.40
C PRO A 278 5.98 4.07 -4.91
N ALA A 279 7.31 4.20 -4.90
CA ALA A 279 7.99 5.43 -5.32
C ALA A 279 7.70 5.78 -6.78
N THR A 280 7.61 4.78 -7.65
CA THR A 280 7.26 4.90 -9.07
C THR A 280 6.04 4.05 -9.40
N GLY A 281 5.45 4.24 -10.59
CA GLY A 281 4.46 3.31 -11.13
C GLY A 281 5.05 1.91 -11.28
N LEU A 282 4.20 0.90 -11.10
CA LEU A 282 4.55 -0.50 -11.25
C LEU A 282 4.03 -1.04 -12.59
N ASP A 283 4.67 -2.07 -13.12
CA ASP A 283 4.33 -2.69 -14.41
C ASP A 283 3.24 -3.79 -14.29
N TYR A 284 2.61 -3.89 -13.12
CA TYR A 284 1.49 -4.79 -12.82
C TYR A 284 0.36 -4.04 -12.10
N ASP A 285 -0.83 -4.65 -12.03
CA ASP A 285 -1.95 -4.09 -11.28
C ASP A 285 -1.69 -4.14 -9.78
N TRP A 286 -1.93 -3.03 -9.07
CA TRP A 286 -1.65 -2.92 -7.63
C TRP A 286 -2.63 -2.01 -6.91
N GLU A 287 -2.81 -2.27 -5.63
CA GLU A 287 -3.71 -1.56 -4.75
C GLU A 287 -3.00 -1.22 -3.44
N ALA A 288 -2.82 0.07 -3.16
CA ALA A 288 -2.31 0.51 -1.87
C ALA A 288 -3.43 0.48 -0.83
N CYS A 289 -3.37 -0.44 0.12
CA CYS A 289 -4.27 -0.44 1.26
C CYS A 289 -3.66 0.35 2.42
N GLN A 290 -4.40 1.33 2.94
CA GLN A 290 -3.93 2.22 4.00
C GLN A 290 -5.03 2.51 5.03
N THR A 291 -4.60 2.72 6.28
CA THR A 291 -5.46 3.21 7.37
C THR A 291 -5.59 4.73 7.34
N MET A 292 -6.64 5.27 7.92
CA MET A 292 -6.78 6.70 8.18
C MET A 292 -5.99 7.17 9.40
N ASN A 293 -5.72 6.24 10.33
CA ASN A 293 -4.99 6.40 11.58
C ASN A 293 -3.86 5.36 11.67
N THR A 294 -3.50 4.85 12.84
CA THR A 294 -2.41 3.87 13.02
C THR A 294 -2.88 2.42 13.12
N THR A 295 -4.19 2.13 12.97
CA THR A 295 -4.79 0.81 13.15
C THR A 295 -5.83 0.51 12.06
N TRP A 296 -6.06 -0.77 11.74
CA TRP A 296 -7.12 -1.19 10.82
C TRP A 296 -8.47 -1.28 11.54
N GLY A 297 -8.55 -2.05 12.62
CA GLY A 297 -9.72 -2.13 13.47
C GLY A 297 -9.82 -0.98 14.45
N TYR A 298 -11.03 -0.72 14.95
CA TYR A 298 -11.27 0.37 15.90
C TYR A 298 -10.45 0.23 17.19
N LYS A 299 -9.80 1.33 17.57
CA LYS A 299 -9.02 1.48 18.79
C LYS A 299 -9.36 2.81 19.46
N SER A 300 -9.94 2.77 20.66
CA SER A 300 -10.59 3.93 21.28
C SER A 300 -9.64 5.08 21.70
N TYR A 301 -8.35 4.85 21.70
CA TYR A 301 -7.31 5.81 22.07
C TYR A 301 -6.29 6.08 20.95
N ASP A 302 -6.64 5.74 19.70
CA ASP A 302 -5.85 6.09 18.53
C ASP A 302 -6.34 7.43 17.97
N ASP A 303 -5.61 8.49 18.30
CA ASP A 303 -5.90 9.86 17.90
C ASP A 303 -4.98 10.37 16.77
N ASP A 304 -4.09 9.51 16.21
CA ASP A 304 -3.14 9.88 15.15
C ASP A 304 -3.77 9.75 13.76
N TRP A 305 -4.64 10.69 13.45
CA TRP A 305 -5.37 10.72 12.19
C TRP A 305 -4.62 11.46 11.08
N LYS A 306 -4.52 10.83 9.90
CA LYS A 306 -4.12 11.54 8.67
C LYS A 306 -5.10 12.67 8.38
N SER A 307 -4.61 13.81 7.91
CA SER A 307 -5.46 14.92 7.48
C SER A 307 -6.22 14.59 6.19
N SER A 308 -7.33 15.28 5.93
CA SER A 308 -8.06 15.18 4.66
C SER A 308 -7.16 15.53 3.47
N GLU A 309 -6.29 16.53 3.61
CA GLU A 309 -5.26 16.90 2.64
C GLU A 309 -4.35 15.70 2.31
N GLN A 310 -3.82 15.02 3.34
CA GLN A 310 -2.96 13.86 3.15
C GLN A 310 -3.69 12.72 2.43
N LEU A 311 -4.96 12.47 2.76
CA LEU A 311 -5.76 11.41 2.13
C LEU A 311 -6.05 11.72 0.65
N ILE A 312 -6.39 12.97 0.31
CA ILE A 312 -6.59 13.42 -1.06
C ILE A 312 -5.29 13.28 -1.86
N ARG A 313 -4.17 13.81 -1.32
CA ARG A 313 -2.86 13.72 -1.99
C ARG A 313 -2.38 12.28 -2.14
N ASN A 314 -2.69 11.39 -1.19
CA ASN A 314 -2.40 9.94 -1.33
C ASN A 314 -3.22 9.31 -2.46
N LEU A 315 -4.52 9.61 -2.57
CA LEU A 315 -5.36 9.15 -3.68
C LEU A 315 -4.79 9.58 -5.03
N VAL A 316 -4.44 10.84 -5.14
CA VAL A 316 -3.81 11.41 -6.35
C VAL A 316 -2.47 10.74 -6.64
N ASP A 317 -1.62 10.56 -5.63
CA ASP A 317 -0.30 9.94 -5.78
C ASP A 317 -0.43 8.48 -6.27
N VAL A 318 -1.32 7.70 -5.68
CA VAL A 318 -1.64 6.33 -6.11
C VAL A 318 -2.15 6.30 -7.56
N ALA A 319 -3.14 7.14 -7.90
CA ALA A 319 -3.69 7.21 -9.25
C ALA A 319 -2.65 7.66 -10.28
N SER A 320 -1.78 8.62 -9.92
CA SER A 320 -0.69 9.12 -10.77
C SER A 320 0.37 8.06 -11.09
N LYS A 321 0.41 6.98 -10.32
CA LYS A 321 1.31 5.83 -10.50
C LYS A 321 0.58 4.60 -11.04
N GLY A 322 -0.70 4.74 -11.39
CA GLY A 322 -1.51 3.70 -12.03
C GLY A 322 -2.12 2.67 -11.08
N GLY A 323 -2.03 2.89 -9.76
CA GLY A 323 -2.61 2.02 -8.74
C GLY A 323 -4.04 2.36 -8.37
N ASN A 324 -4.64 1.52 -7.51
CA ASN A 324 -5.87 1.80 -6.80
C ASN A 324 -5.58 2.12 -5.33
N TYR A 325 -6.38 2.99 -4.74
CA TYR A 325 -6.32 3.34 -3.32
C TYR A 325 -7.46 2.66 -2.57
N LEU A 326 -7.14 1.78 -1.62
CA LEU A 326 -8.09 1.10 -0.74
C LEU A 326 -7.95 1.67 0.67
N LEU A 327 -8.82 2.63 1.01
CA LEU A 327 -8.75 3.41 2.24
C LEU A 327 -9.62 2.78 3.32
N ASN A 328 -9.05 2.53 4.50
CA ASN A 328 -9.70 1.79 5.57
C ASN A 328 -10.49 2.64 6.54
N VAL A 329 -11.60 2.08 7.02
CA VAL A 329 -12.30 2.49 8.23
C VAL A 329 -12.42 1.30 9.20
N GLY A 330 -12.33 1.59 10.50
CA GLY A 330 -12.55 0.62 11.58
C GLY A 330 -13.83 0.96 12.35
N PRO A 331 -14.98 0.33 12.08
CA PRO A 331 -16.22 0.61 12.81
C PRO A 331 -16.14 0.23 14.29
N MET A 332 -16.86 0.98 15.13
CA MET A 332 -17.06 0.69 16.55
C MET A 332 -17.91 -0.55 16.75
N ALA A 333 -17.91 -1.12 17.96
CA ALA A 333 -18.73 -2.28 18.30
C ALA A 333 -20.25 -2.01 18.17
N SER A 334 -20.66 -0.76 18.27
CA SER A 334 -22.05 -0.31 18.05
C SER A 334 -22.53 -0.46 16.60
N GLY A 335 -21.59 -0.52 15.64
CA GLY A 335 -21.86 -0.48 14.21
C GLY A 335 -21.74 0.92 13.59
N GLU A 336 -21.37 1.93 14.39
CA GLU A 336 -21.09 3.27 13.89
C GLU A 336 -19.67 3.36 13.34
N ILE A 337 -19.47 4.13 12.28
CA ILE A 337 -18.15 4.52 11.80
C ILE A 337 -17.68 5.74 12.59
N PRO A 338 -16.42 5.77 13.08
CA PRO A 338 -15.90 6.90 13.84
C PRO A 338 -16.14 8.25 13.14
N PRO A 339 -16.61 9.27 13.87
CA PRO A 339 -16.90 10.59 13.27
C PRO A 339 -15.70 11.21 12.56
N GLU A 340 -14.49 10.94 13.03
CA GLU A 340 -13.24 11.39 12.41
C GLU A 340 -13.05 10.77 11.01
N SER A 341 -13.47 9.52 10.83
CA SER A 341 -13.45 8.87 9.51
C SER A 341 -14.53 9.45 8.60
N VAL A 342 -15.74 9.68 9.12
CA VAL A 342 -16.86 10.23 8.36
C VAL A 342 -16.53 11.64 7.85
N GLU A 343 -15.95 12.49 8.70
CA GLU A 343 -15.54 13.85 8.33
C GLU A 343 -14.53 13.82 7.17
N ARG A 344 -13.48 13.00 7.28
CA ARG A 344 -12.45 12.86 6.25
C ARG A 344 -12.97 12.32 4.94
N LEU A 345 -13.85 11.31 5.00
CA LEU A 345 -14.49 10.78 3.80
C LEU A 345 -15.37 11.82 3.11
N LYS A 346 -16.04 12.66 3.89
CA LYS A 346 -16.82 13.79 3.34
C LYS A 346 -15.90 14.78 2.62
N ASP A 347 -14.80 15.18 3.23
CA ASP A 347 -13.85 16.12 2.62
C ASP A 347 -13.26 15.56 1.32
N VAL A 348 -12.89 14.26 1.32
CA VAL A 348 -12.44 13.56 0.10
C VAL A 348 -13.55 13.57 -0.95
N GLY A 349 -14.80 13.32 -0.55
CA GLY A 349 -15.96 13.35 -1.43
C GLY A 349 -16.21 14.74 -2.05
N ASP A 350 -16.15 15.80 -1.24
CA ASP A 350 -16.31 17.18 -1.70
C ASP A 350 -15.24 17.52 -2.76
N TRP A 351 -13.98 17.07 -2.58
CA TRP A 351 -12.93 17.22 -3.58
C TRP A 351 -13.18 16.36 -4.83
N MET A 352 -13.63 15.11 -4.66
CA MET A 352 -13.93 14.17 -5.76
C MET A 352 -15.11 14.65 -6.61
N ASP A 353 -16.10 15.30 -6.06
CA ASP A 353 -17.24 15.87 -6.80
C ASP A 353 -16.79 16.84 -7.89
N VAL A 354 -15.70 17.56 -7.64
CA VAL A 354 -15.11 18.50 -8.59
C VAL A 354 -14.09 17.81 -9.50
N ASN A 355 -13.23 16.95 -8.94
CA ASN A 355 -11.99 16.51 -9.59
C ASN A 355 -11.99 15.06 -10.05
N SER A 356 -13.07 14.30 -9.89
CA SER A 356 -13.11 12.85 -10.14
C SER A 356 -12.71 12.41 -11.55
N ALA A 357 -12.88 13.27 -12.58
CA ALA A 357 -12.45 12.95 -13.94
C ALA A 357 -10.93 12.88 -14.09
N SER A 358 -10.16 13.49 -13.18
CA SER A 358 -8.69 13.39 -13.11
C SER A 358 -8.21 12.11 -12.42
N ILE A 359 -9.14 11.34 -11.84
CA ILE A 359 -8.88 10.09 -11.11
C ILE A 359 -9.42 8.88 -11.88
N TYR A 360 -10.75 8.85 -12.13
CA TYR A 360 -11.38 7.67 -12.73
C TYR A 360 -10.98 7.44 -14.18
N GLY A 361 -10.60 6.20 -14.48
CA GLY A 361 -10.24 5.78 -15.84
C GLY A 361 -8.99 6.46 -16.38
N THR A 362 -8.19 7.07 -15.51
CA THR A 362 -6.87 7.61 -15.86
C THR A 362 -5.80 6.54 -15.82
N THR A 363 -4.66 6.83 -16.42
CA THR A 363 -3.47 6.00 -16.39
C THR A 363 -2.28 6.76 -15.78
N ALA A 364 -1.21 6.01 -15.47
CA ALA A 364 -0.03 6.56 -14.82
C ALA A 364 0.55 7.78 -15.51
N SER A 365 1.14 8.66 -14.71
CA SER A 365 1.87 9.85 -15.13
C SER A 365 2.91 9.50 -16.19
N PRO A 366 3.05 10.31 -17.23
CA PRO A 366 4.14 10.18 -18.19
C PRO A 366 5.46 10.77 -17.67
N PHE A 367 5.41 11.56 -16.60
CA PHE A 367 6.58 12.19 -15.99
C PHE A 367 7.15 11.29 -14.89
N VAL A 368 8.46 11.23 -14.81
CA VAL A 368 9.14 10.51 -13.73
C VAL A 368 8.88 11.19 -12.39
N ARG A 369 8.96 12.51 -12.37
CA ARG A 369 8.70 13.35 -11.20
C ARG A 369 8.26 14.74 -11.59
N LEU A 370 7.35 15.30 -10.83
CA LEU A 370 6.96 16.70 -10.85
C LEU A 370 7.16 17.27 -9.44
N LYS A 371 8.01 18.30 -9.31
CA LYS A 371 8.37 18.86 -7.98
C LYS A 371 7.19 19.54 -7.30
N TRP A 372 6.26 20.08 -8.07
CA TRP A 372 5.10 20.82 -7.61
C TRP A 372 3.84 19.95 -7.40
N GLY A 373 3.87 18.67 -7.71
CA GLY A 373 2.68 17.83 -7.59
C GLY A 373 2.75 16.51 -8.35
N ARG A 374 1.63 16.15 -8.99
CA ARG A 374 1.44 14.91 -9.73
C ARG A 374 0.76 15.16 -11.06
N ALA A 375 0.73 14.12 -11.91
CA ALA A 375 -0.08 14.13 -13.12
C ALA A 375 -0.75 12.78 -13.35
N THR A 376 -1.97 12.82 -13.90
CA THR A 376 -2.66 11.66 -14.46
C THR A 376 -3.02 11.96 -15.91
N LYS A 377 -3.32 10.95 -16.70
CA LYS A 377 -3.71 11.15 -18.11
C LYS A 377 -4.86 10.24 -18.53
N LYS A 378 -5.62 10.72 -19.49
CA LYS A 378 -6.66 9.94 -20.18
C LYS A 378 -6.46 10.06 -21.68
N GLU A 379 -6.15 8.95 -22.32
CA GLU A 379 -5.84 8.90 -23.74
C GLU A 379 -7.09 8.58 -24.57
N TYR A 380 -7.24 9.29 -25.67
CA TYR A 380 -8.29 9.10 -26.67
C TYR A 380 -7.62 8.86 -28.04
N PRO A 381 -8.34 8.39 -29.08
CA PRO A 381 -7.74 8.06 -30.37
C PRO A 381 -6.90 9.19 -31.01
N ASN A 382 -7.29 10.46 -30.81
CA ASN A 382 -6.63 11.63 -31.42
C ASN A 382 -6.34 12.77 -30.45
N ALA A 383 -6.44 12.52 -29.15
CA ALA A 383 -6.22 13.52 -28.11
C ALA A 383 -5.82 12.85 -26.80
N THR A 384 -5.21 13.61 -25.91
CA THR A 384 -4.96 13.20 -24.53
C THR A 384 -5.35 14.33 -23.60
N ASP A 385 -6.10 14.02 -22.55
CA ASP A 385 -6.30 14.90 -21.42
C ASP A 385 -5.20 14.60 -20.40
N LEU A 386 -4.36 15.59 -20.14
CA LEU A 386 -3.34 15.54 -19.10
C LEU A 386 -3.81 16.39 -17.93
N TYR A 387 -3.98 15.76 -16.78
CA TYR A 387 -4.41 16.41 -15.55
C TYR A 387 -3.19 16.68 -14.69
N LEU A 388 -2.95 17.96 -14.40
CA LEU A 388 -1.87 18.43 -13.54
C LEU A 388 -2.46 18.71 -12.15
N HIS A 389 -2.04 17.94 -11.17
CA HIS A 389 -2.41 18.08 -9.76
C HIS A 389 -1.36 18.93 -9.07
N VAL A 390 -1.69 20.17 -8.73
CA VAL A 390 -0.74 21.15 -8.20
C VAL A 390 -0.87 21.21 -6.68
N PHE A 391 0.07 20.58 -5.98
CA PHE A 391 0.16 20.55 -4.52
C PHE A 391 0.91 21.77 -3.97
N ASP A 392 1.97 22.16 -4.68
CA ASP A 392 2.83 23.27 -4.30
C ASP A 392 2.68 24.40 -5.33
N TRP A 393 1.91 25.43 -4.95
CA TRP A 393 1.62 26.56 -5.83
C TRP A 393 2.86 27.41 -6.08
N PRO A 394 3.24 27.71 -7.34
CA PRO A 394 4.47 28.42 -7.65
C PRO A 394 4.37 29.90 -7.25
N ALA A 395 5.29 30.36 -6.40
CA ALA A 395 5.31 31.72 -5.90
C ALA A 395 5.57 32.79 -6.99
N ASP A 396 6.17 32.38 -8.13
CA ASP A 396 6.39 33.27 -9.29
C ASP A 396 5.22 33.26 -10.29
N GLY A 397 4.13 32.54 -9.99
CA GLY A 397 2.96 32.40 -10.86
C GLY A 397 3.21 31.57 -12.11
N LEU A 398 4.32 30.85 -12.20
CA LEU A 398 4.71 30.09 -13.39
C LEU A 398 4.84 28.59 -13.10
N LEU A 399 3.86 27.80 -13.55
CA LEU A 399 3.95 26.34 -13.46
C LEU A 399 4.70 25.78 -14.66
N ARG A 400 5.84 25.17 -14.41
CA ARG A 400 6.70 24.56 -15.43
C ARG A 400 6.43 23.06 -15.55
N VAL A 401 6.04 22.65 -16.75
CA VAL A 401 5.82 21.25 -17.13
C VAL A 401 6.96 20.83 -18.04
N ASP A 402 8.12 20.64 -17.42
CA ASP A 402 9.35 20.33 -18.12
C ASP A 402 9.27 18.95 -18.80
N GLY A 403 9.85 18.85 -20.01
CA GLY A 403 9.84 17.64 -20.82
C GLY A 403 8.55 17.42 -21.63
N LEU A 404 7.50 18.22 -21.48
CA LEU A 404 6.30 18.11 -22.30
C LEU A 404 6.54 18.68 -23.70
N ASN A 405 6.72 17.79 -24.70
CA ASN A 405 7.00 18.15 -26.10
C ASN A 405 5.75 18.14 -26.99
N SER A 406 4.61 17.73 -26.43
CA SER A 406 3.33 17.65 -27.17
C SER A 406 2.72 19.01 -27.42
N GLU A 407 2.05 19.19 -28.56
CA GLU A 407 1.25 20.38 -28.87
C GLU A 407 0.05 20.49 -27.92
N VAL A 408 -0.01 21.58 -27.16
CA VAL A 408 -1.14 21.91 -26.26
C VAL A 408 -2.17 22.71 -27.03
N SER A 409 -3.42 22.23 -27.05
CA SER A 409 -4.53 22.92 -27.74
C SER A 409 -5.39 23.77 -26.81
N GLY A 410 -5.22 23.65 -25.50
CA GLY A 410 -5.91 24.44 -24.50
C GLY A 410 -5.56 24.02 -23.08
N ALA A 411 -5.74 24.91 -22.14
CA ALA A 411 -5.55 24.70 -20.71
C ALA A 411 -6.65 25.41 -19.92
N TYR A 412 -7.18 24.76 -18.87
CA TYR A 412 -8.22 25.32 -18.01
C TYR A 412 -8.20 24.65 -16.62
N PHE A 413 -8.79 25.32 -15.64
CA PHE A 413 -8.98 24.74 -14.31
C PHE A 413 -10.14 23.74 -14.29
N MET A 414 -9.93 22.60 -13.66
CA MET A 414 -10.95 21.56 -13.53
C MET A 414 -12.19 22.08 -12.77
N ALA A 415 -11.97 22.85 -11.72
CA ALA A 415 -13.03 23.45 -10.91
C ALA A 415 -13.81 24.55 -11.65
N ASP A 416 -13.21 25.19 -12.66
CA ASP A 416 -13.87 26.19 -13.49
C ASP A 416 -13.37 26.13 -14.94
N PHE A 417 -14.04 25.33 -15.77
CA PHE A 417 -13.66 25.15 -17.18
C PHE A 417 -13.78 26.43 -18.04
N GLN A 418 -14.42 27.49 -17.52
CA GLN A 418 -14.48 28.79 -18.19
C GLN A 418 -13.23 29.61 -17.93
N GLN A 419 -12.53 29.34 -16.82
CA GLN A 419 -11.28 29.99 -16.49
C GLN A 419 -10.13 29.29 -17.24
N GLN A 420 -9.80 29.86 -18.41
CA GLN A 420 -8.70 29.39 -19.24
C GLN A 420 -7.37 29.81 -18.62
N VAL A 421 -6.38 28.89 -18.75
CA VAL A 421 -4.99 29.13 -18.32
C VAL A 421 -4.17 29.46 -19.57
N THR A 422 -3.45 30.58 -19.55
CA THR A 422 -2.51 30.94 -20.62
C THR A 422 -1.22 30.12 -20.47
N PHE A 423 -0.63 29.75 -21.59
CA PHE A 423 0.60 28.96 -21.58
C PHE A 423 1.51 29.35 -22.75
N ASP A 424 2.81 29.10 -22.57
CA ASP A 424 3.83 29.24 -23.58
C ASP A 424 4.52 27.89 -23.79
N GLU A 425 4.68 27.46 -25.05
CA GLU A 425 5.51 26.32 -25.42
C GLU A 425 6.97 26.78 -25.52
N THR A 426 7.87 26.09 -24.85
CA THR A 426 9.30 26.39 -24.79
C THR A 426 10.13 25.18 -25.18
N PRO A 427 11.42 25.33 -25.49
CA PRO A 427 12.29 24.17 -25.74
C PRO A 427 12.44 23.20 -24.56
N ALA A 428 12.14 23.64 -23.34
CA ALA A 428 12.20 22.83 -22.12
C ALA A 428 10.87 22.14 -21.79
N GLY A 429 9.77 22.53 -22.44
CA GLY A 429 8.42 22.05 -22.16
C GLY A 429 7.39 23.19 -22.19
N VAL A 430 6.35 23.08 -21.42
CA VAL A 430 5.24 24.03 -21.34
C VAL A 430 5.28 24.81 -20.03
N VAL A 431 5.07 26.13 -20.11
CA VAL A 431 4.98 27.02 -18.94
C VAL A 431 3.59 27.64 -18.88
N LEU A 432 2.85 27.37 -17.79
CA LEU A 432 1.51 27.94 -17.56
C LEU A 432 1.62 29.18 -16.67
N GLN A 433 0.81 30.19 -16.98
CA GLN A 433 0.68 31.41 -16.17
C GLN A 433 -0.51 31.26 -15.24
N LEU A 434 -0.24 31.17 -13.94
CA LEU A 434 -1.23 30.93 -12.92
C LEU A 434 -1.60 32.22 -12.18
N PRO A 435 -2.81 32.30 -11.56
CA PRO A 435 -3.16 33.40 -10.66
C PRO A 435 -2.31 33.34 -9.38
N ASP A 436 -2.37 34.43 -8.60
CA ASP A 436 -1.59 34.57 -7.36
C ASP A 436 -1.94 33.47 -6.31
N GLU A 437 -3.19 33.01 -6.30
CA GLU A 437 -3.70 32.04 -5.33
C GLU A 437 -4.29 30.81 -6.07
N PRO A 438 -4.16 29.57 -5.50
CA PRO A 438 -4.79 28.38 -6.03
C PRO A 438 -6.32 28.45 -5.89
N LEU A 439 -7.05 27.69 -6.71
CA LEU A 439 -8.50 27.50 -6.55
C LEU A 439 -8.83 26.52 -5.41
N ASP A 440 -7.92 25.62 -5.11
CA ASP A 440 -7.98 24.70 -4.00
C ASP A 440 -6.56 24.57 -3.40
N GLU A 441 -6.43 24.79 -2.08
CA GLU A 441 -5.13 24.75 -1.38
C GLU A 441 -4.59 23.32 -1.23
N VAL A 442 -5.47 22.31 -1.28
CA VAL A 442 -5.09 20.90 -1.15
C VAL A 442 -4.52 20.36 -2.45
N ASP A 443 -5.27 20.57 -3.54
CA ASP A 443 -4.90 20.11 -4.89
C ASP A 443 -5.73 20.86 -5.95
N THR A 444 -5.14 21.85 -6.57
CA THR A 444 -5.74 22.52 -7.73
C THR A 444 -5.43 21.73 -9.00
N VAL A 445 -6.47 21.23 -9.67
CA VAL A 445 -6.33 20.46 -10.91
C VAL A 445 -6.42 21.35 -12.14
N ILE A 446 -5.39 21.31 -12.99
CA ILE A 446 -5.35 21.97 -14.30
C ILE A 446 -5.40 20.89 -15.40
N VAL A 447 -6.29 21.09 -16.37
CA VAL A 447 -6.44 20.20 -17.51
C VAL A 447 -5.70 20.79 -18.71
N LEU A 448 -4.73 20.03 -19.24
CA LEU A 448 -4.10 20.32 -20.53
C LEU A 448 -4.72 19.41 -21.59
N LYS A 449 -5.23 20.02 -22.67
CA LYS A 449 -5.73 19.31 -23.85
C LYS A 449 -4.61 19.13 -24.85
N ILE A 450 -4.13 17.92 -25.00
CA ILE A 450 -3.03 17.57 -25.89
C ILE A 450 -3.57 17.05 -27.22
N LYS A 451 -3.00 17.49 -28.36
CA LYS A 451 -3.30 16.94 -29.67
C LYS A 451 -2.55 15.62 -29.91
N GLY A 452 -3.29 14.57 -30.22
CA GLY A 452 -2.71 13.28 -30.54
C GLY A 452 -2.18 12.54 -29.32
N LYS A 453 -1.09 11.80 -29.53
CA LYS A 453 -0.38 11.06 -28.47
C LYS A 453 0.53 11.99 -27.70
N LEU A 454 0.66 11.67 -26.43
CA LEU A 454 1.54 12.40 -25.54
C LEU A 454 3.02 12.09 -25.88
N ASP A 455 3.84 13.13 -25.97
CA ASP A 455 5.30 13.07 -26.12
C ASP A 455 5.93 13.81 -24.95
N VAL A 456 6.58 13.03 -24.07
CA VAL A 456 7.23 13.55 -22.86
C VAL A 456 8.65 13.00 -22.78
N GLU A 457 9.60 13.90 -22.66
CA GLU A 457 10.99 13.56 -22.37
C GLU A 457 11.14 13.19 -20.90
N ARG A 458 11.79 12.04 -20.63
CA ARG A 458 12.11 11.62 -19.27
C ARG A 458 13.30 12.43 -18.75
N ILE A 459 13.01 13.41 -17.89
CA ILE A 459 14.05 14.22 -17.24
C ILE A 459 14.46 13.49 -15.96
N LEU A 460 15.73 13.08 -15.93
CA LEU A 460 16.36 12.42 -14.80
C LEU A 460 17.53 13.24 -14.30
N PRO A 461 17.83 13.24 -12.99
CA PRO A 461 19.11 13.71 -12.50
C PRO A 461 20.25 13.04 -13.29
N SER A 462 21.17 13.84 -13.81
CA SER A 462 22.28 13.38 -14.65
C SER A 462 23.57 14.06 -14.25
N GLN A 463 24.67 13.54 -14.77
CA GLN A 463 26.00 14.09 -14.50
C GLN A 463 26.12 15.51 -15.05
N GLY A 464 26.57 16.42 -14.19
CA GLY A 464 26.91 17.79 -14.53
C GLY A 464 28.35 17.93 -14.97
N GLU A 465 28.91 19.15 -14.79
CA GLU A 465 30.29 19.43 -15.08
C GLU A 465 31.23 18.47 -14.33
N GLU A 466 32.33 18.11 -14.99
CA GLU A 466 33.34 17.16 -14.49
C GLU A 466 32.79 15.73 -14.19
N GLY A 467 31.60 15.38 -14.69
CA GLY A 467 30.98 14.06 -14.49
C GLY A 467 30.41 13.84 -13.08
N VAL A 468 30.24 14.89 -12.28
CA VAL A 468 29.66 14.80 -10.92
C VAL A 468 28.16 14.65 -11.03
N LEU A 469 27.58 13.69 -10.29
CA LEU A 469 26.14 13.52 -10.10
C LEU A 469 25.75 14.00 -8.70
N ALA A 470 24.96 15.06 -8.63
CA ALA A 470 24.43 15.60 -7.38
C ALA A 470 22.94 15.24 -7.26
N LEU A 471 22.59 14.59 -6.16
CA LEU A 471 21.23 14.14 -5.86
C LEU A 471 20.71 14.92 -4.66
N SER A 472 19.69 15.74 -4.88
CA SER A 472 18.98 16.44 -3.82
C SER A 472 17.87 15.56 -3.23
N MET A 473 17.40 15.90 -2.04
CA MET A 473 16.35 15.11 -1.38
C MET A 473 14.98 15.33 -2.02
N ASP A 474 14.75 16.49 -2.59
CA ASP A 474 13.53 16.78 -3.36
C ASP A 474 13.49 16.09 -4.75
N ASP A 475 14.60 15.53 -5.22
CA ASP A 475 14.65 14.62 -6.38
C ASP A 475 14.50 13.14 -5.98
N GLY A 476 14.54 12.82 -4.68
CA GLY A 476 14.46 11.46 -4.17
C GLY A 476 13.02 10.95 -4.04
N ASN A 477 12.83 9.68 -4.27
CA ASN A 477 11.61 8.97 -3.97
C ASN A 477 11.69 8.40 -2.56
N ILE A 478 10.84 8.89 -1.66
CA ILE A 478 10.74 8.39 -0.28
C ILE A 478 9.79 7.20 -0.27
N TYR A 479 10.21 6.16 0.42
CA TYR A 479 9.46 4.95 0.63
C TYR A 479 9.30 4.70 2.12
N ASN A 480 8.09 4.76 2.62
CA ASN A 480 7.72 4.54 4.02
C ASN A 480 6.77 3.33 4.12
N PRO A 481 7.27 2.10 4.31
CA PRO A 481 6.39 0.97 4.48
C PRO A 481 5.90 0.89 5.93
N GLY A 482 4.67 1.22 6.18
CA GLY A 482 3.98 0.71 7.33
C GLY A 482 4.05 1.45 8.65
N TYR A 483 4.18 0.66 9.68
CA TYR A 483 3.95 0.97 11.08
C TYR A 483 5.25 1.45 11.74
N GLY A 484 5.47 2.72 11.92
CA GLY A 484 6.68 3.19 12.58
C GLY A 484 6.99 4.65 12.31
N GLY A 485 8.25 5.00 12.51
CA GLY A 485 8.72 6.36 12.25
C GLY A 485 8.52 6.78 10.80
N ARG A 486 8.21 8.03 10.61
CA ARG A 486 7.93 8.60 9.28
C ARG A 486 9.16 9.31 8.77
N LEU A 487 9.71 8.83 7.65
CA LEU A 487 10.71 9.56 6.89
C LEU A 487 10.02 10.69 6.13
N GLU A 488 10.39 11.93 6.41
CA GLU A 488 9.75 13.13 5.86
C GLU A 488 10.75 14.01 5.13
N LEU A 489 10.30 14.64 4.05
CA LEU A 489 11.04 15.72 3.38
C LEU A 489 10.74 17.03 4.09
N LYS A 490 11.79 17.71 4.59
CA LYS A 490 11.69 19.03 5.23
C LYS A 490 12.56 20.03 4.50
N GLN A 491 12.16 21.29 4.54
CA GLN A 491 12.95 22.40 4.02
C GLN A 491 13.65 23.14 5.15
N GLY A 492 14.94 23.34 5.01
CA GLY A 492 15.73 24.13 5.94
C GLY A 492 15.50 25.64 5.78
N SER A 493 15.98 26.40 6.75
CA SER A 493 15.94 27.88 6.70
C SER A 493 16.77 28.48 5.54
N ASP A 494 17.66 27.69 4.96
CA ASP A 494 18.46 28.01 3.77
C ASP A 494 17.80 27.54 2.47
N SER A 495 16.54 27.16 2.52
CA SER A 495 15.74 26.65 1.41
C SER A 495 16.23 25.31 0.82
N VAL A 496 17.16 24.62 1.47
CA VAL A 496 17.63 23.30 1.03
C VAL A 496 16.81 22.21 1.72
N PHE A 497 16.37 21.23 0.94
CA PHE A 497 15.60 20.09 1.44
C PHE A 497 16.50 19.06 2.13
N TYR A 498 15.96 18.42 3.17
CA TYR A 498 16.61 17.31 3.87
C TYR A 498 15.56 16.30 4.35
N LEU A 499 15.96 15.05 4.55
CA LEU A 499 15.15 14.01 5.16
C LEU A 499 15.28 14.03 6.67
N ASP A 500 14.16 13.90 7.38
CA ASP A 500 14.06 13.87 8.84
C ASP A 500 13.10 12.76 9.29
N GLY A 501 13.10 12.42 10.58
CA GLY A 501 12.21 11.41 11.15
C GLY A 501 12.51 9.97 10.72
N TRP A 502 13.72 9.69 10.25
CA TRP A 502 14.11 8.37 9.72
C TRP A 502 14.38 7.36 10.86
N THR A 503 13.32 6.97 11.55
CA THR A 503 13.37 6.02 12.67
C THR A 503 13.06 4.58 12.26
N ASP A 504 12.26 4.38 11.20
CA ASP A 504 11.90 3.07 10.67
C ASP A 504 13.02 2.50 9.78
N ILE A 505 13.49 1.31 10.13
CA ILE A 505 14.54 0.58 9.38
C ILE A 505 14.06 0.10 7.99
N HIS A 506 12.77 0.07 7.74
CA HIS A 506 12.20 -0.33 6.46
C HIS A 506 11.97 0.85 5.51
N SER A 507 12.03 2.08 6.03
CA SER A 507 11.96 3.28 5.20
C SER A 507 13.24 3.46 4.39
N GLN A 508 13.13 3.94 3.16
CA GLN A 508 14.28 4.16 2.27
C GLN A 508 14.06 5.37 1.38
N VAL A 509 15.14 5.84 0.78
CA VAL A 509 15.10 6.85 -0.28
C VAL A 509 15.87 6.36 -1.49
N GLY A 510 15.35 6.66 -2.69
CA GLY A 510 15.98 6.26 -3.95
C GLY A 510 15.85 7.30 -5.04
N TRP A 511 16.77 7.28 -5.98
CA TRP A 511 16.81 8.16 -7.16
C TRP A 511 16.96 7.33 -8.41
N LEU A 512 16.10 7.56 -9.39
CA LEU A 512 16.36 7.11 -10.76
C LEU A 512 17.19 8.17 -11.45
N VAL A 513 18.32 7.79 -12.00
CA VAL A 513 19.34 8.71 -12.55
C VAL A 513 19.77 8.29 -13.96
N ARG A 514 20.32 9.23 -14.74
CA ARG A 514 20.97 8.94 -16.02
C ARG A 514 22.48 9.09 -15.90
N ILE A 515 23.18 8.04 -16.26
CA ILE A 515 24.65 8.00 -16.31
C ILE A 515 25.10 8.12 -17.75
N ASP A 516 25.65 9.28 -18.10
CA ASP A 516 26.18 9.55 -19.44
C ASP A 516 27.63 9.04 -19.59
N GLN A 517 28.41 9.12 -18.51
CA GLN A 517 29.79 8.66 -18.45
C GLN A 517 29.91 7.55 -17.39
N PRO A 518 29.98 6.28 -17.80
CA PRO A 518 30.11 5.16 -16.89
C PRO A 518 31.45 5.17 -16.15
N GLY A 519 31.50 4.60 -14.96
CA GLY A 519 32.74 4.53 -14.17
C GLY A 519 32.49 4.21 -12.72
N THR A 520 33.55 4.30 -11.91
CA THR A 520 33.50 4.20 -10.47
C THR A 520 33.44 5.59 -9.87
N PHE A 521 32.58 5.77 -8.88
CA PHE A 521 32.32 7.05 -8.23
C PHE A 521 32.53 6.94 -6.74
N ASP A 522 33.26 7.90 -6.15
CA ASP A 522 33.25 8.13 -4.73
C ASP A 522 31.91 8.73 -4.31
N VAL A 523 31.25 8.13 -3.31
CA VAL A 523 29.94 8.55 -2.83
C VAL A 523 30.08 9.36 -1.55
N TYR A 524 29.63 10.61 -1.60
CA TYR A 524 29.57 11.52 -0.48
C TYR A 524 28.11 11.71 -0.06
N VAL A 525 27.84 11.66 1.24
CA VAL A 525 26.56 12.03 1.82
C VAL A 525 26.71 13.27 2.69
N GLU A 526 25.78 14.20 2.59
CA GLU A 526 25.71 15.33 3.51
C GLU A 526 24.69 14.99 4.60
N VAL A 527 25.16 14.71 5.79
CA VAL A 527 24.39 14.07 6.87
C VAL A 527 24.58 14.79 8.20
N ALA A 528 23.51 14.82 9.02
CA ALA A 528 23.57 15.13 10.43
C ALA A 528 23.15 13.88 11.23
N ALA A 529 24.02 13.43 12.14
CA ALA A 529 23.86 12.21 12.92
C ALA A 529 24.35 12.41 14.36
N GLU A 530 23.56 12.01 15.35
CA GLU A 530 23.96 12.08 16.77
C GLU A 530 24.88 10.92 17.17
N GLN A 531 24.76 9.81 16.48
CA GLN A 531 25.56 8.59 16.66
C GLN A 531 25.99 8.07 15.28
N PRO A 532 27.08 7.28 15.22
CA PRO A 532 27.41 6.59 13.97
C PRO A 532 26.26 5.72 13.51
N ALA A 533 25.96 5.74 12.22
CA ALA A 533 24.86 4.98 11.62
C ALA A 533 25.33 4.22 10.40
N GLY A 534 24.80 2.99 10.20
CA GLY A 534 25.08 2.16 9.05
C GLY A 534 23.86 1.98 8.15
N PHE A 535 24.10 2.03 6.84
CA PHE A 535 23.06 1.80 5.84
C PHE A 535 23.60 1.05 4.62
N LEU A 536 22.71 0.50 3.85
CA LEU A 536 22.99 -0.09 2.55
C LEU A 536 22.97 1.02 1.50
N LEU A 537 24.06 1.19 0.81
CA LEU A 537 24.16 1.97 -0.40
C LEU A 537 23.96 1.00 -1.58
N MET A 538 22.94 1.22 -2.37
CA MET A 538 22.51 0.30 -3.43
C MET A 538 22.56 0.98 -4.78
N ALA A 539 23.00 0.23 -5.81
CA ALA A 539 22.92 0.66 -7.19
C ALA A 539 22.43 -0.51 -8.04
N ASN A 540 21.20 -0.41 -8.57
CA ASN A 540 20.52 -1.52 -9.23
C ASN A 540 20.52 -2.78 -8.32
N ASP A 541 21.17 -3.87 -8.74
CA ASP A 541 21.23 -5.13 -7.98
C ASP A 541 22.48 -5.24 -7.07
N GLU A 542 23.37 -4.25 -7.09
CA GLU A 542 24.55 -4.23 -6.24
C GLU A 542 24.28 -3.47 -4.95
N GLN A 543 24.89 -3.93 -3.84
CA GLN A 543 24.75 -3.27 -2.53
C GLN A 543 26.03 -3.35 -1.72
N GLU A 544 26.32 -2.27 -0.99
CA GLU A 544 27.44 -2.17 -0.05
C GLU A 544 26.93 -1.62 1.29
N THR A 545 27.41 -2.20 2.41
CA THR A 545 27.16 -1.65 3.74
C THR A 545 28.17 -0.54 4.02
N VAL A 546 27.67 0.67 4.26
CA VAL A 546 28.48 1.86 4.53
C VAL A 546 28.08 2.49 5.86
N THR A 547 28.95 3.32 6.42
CA THR A 547 28.71 3.99 7.70
C THR A 547 29.00 5.47 7.61
N VAL A 548 28.29 6.24 8.44
CA VAL A 548 28.56 7.65 8.73
C VAL A 548 28.95 7.82 10.17
N GLU A 549 29.84 8.76 10.44
CA GLU A 549 30.23 9.15 11.78
C GLU A 549 29.25 10.16 12.38
N ALA A 550 29.22 10.25 13.71
CA ALA A 550 28.45 11.26 14.40
C ALA A 550 28.93 12.67 14.05
N THR A 551 27.99 13.62 13.92
CA THR A 551 28.26 15.02 13.64
C THR A 551 28.22 15.87 14.95
N SER A 552 28.62 17.14 14.88
CA SER A 552 28.74 17.99 16.07
C SER A 552 27.41 18.47 16.68
N GLY A 553 26.23 18.03 16.14
CA GLY A 553 24.91 18.40 16.67
C GLY A 553 23.78 17.98 15.76
N GLN A 554 22.53 18.00 16.27
CA GLN A 554 21.31 17.46 15.64
C GLN A 554 21.03 17.98 14.23
N LYS A 555 21.47 19.19 13.89
CA LYS A 555 21.27 19.78 12.54
C LYS A 555 22.60 20.27 11.95
N SER A 556 23.71 19.68 12.39
CA SER A 556 25.03 20.03 11.88
C SER A 556 25.39 19.10 10.72
N PHE A 557 24.95 19.47 9.53
CA PHE A 557 25.24 18.71 8.33
C PHE A 557 26.72 18.74 7.97
N GLN A 558 27.28 17.57 7.69
CA GLN A 558 28.67 17.38 7.28
C GLN A 558 28.73 16.42 6.11
N SER A 559 29.58 16.76 5.12
CA SER A 559 29.83 15.88 3.98
C SER A 559 30.81 14.78 4.38
N GLN A 560 30.43 13.52 4.19
CA GLN A 560 31.25 12.35 4.52
C GLN A 560 31.37 11.44 3.29
N LEU A 561 32.57 10.97 2.97
CA LEU A 561 32.82 9.91 2.02
C LEU A 561 32.40 8.58 2.66
N VAL A 562 31.46 7.88 2.05
CA VAL A 562 30.89 6.65 2.63
C VAL A 562 31.27 5.38 1.87
N GLY A 563 31.58 5.44 0.59
CA GLY A 563 31.93 4.27 -0.22
C GLY A 563 32.10 4.61 -1.70
N GLN A 564 32.07 3.59 -2.53
CA GLN A 564 32.15 3.72 -3.98
C GLN A 564 31.03 2.95 -4.67
N LEU A 565 30.54 3.48 -5.80
CA LEU A 565 29.60 2.77 -6.70
C LEU A 565 30.19 2.69 -8.09
N THR A 566 30.04 1.55 -8.74
CA THR A 566 30.35 1.41 -10.16
C THR A 566 29.07 1.41 -10.97
N LEU A 567 28.92 2.41 -11.84
CA LEU A 567 27.70 2.62 -12.63
C LEU A 567 27.99 2.47 -14.11
N SER A 568 27.10 1.76 -14.79
CA SER A 568 27.11 1.63 -16.25
C SER A 568 26.39 2.82 -16.91
N ALA A 569 26.68 3.07 -18.20
CA ALA A 569 25.93 4.08 -18.95
C ALA A 569 24.44 3.69 -19.09
N GLY A 570 23.57 4.69 -19.04
CA GLY A 570 22.12 4.52 -19.11
C GLY A 570 21.42 4.87 -17.80
N GLU A 571 20.22 4.37 -17.62
CA GLU A 571 19.44 4.58 -16.40
C GLU A 571 19.93 3.65 -15.28
N SER A 572 20.02 4.19 -14.07
CA SER A 572 20.40 3.45 -12.85
C SER A 572 19.53 3.92 -11.70
N GLU A 573 19.19 3.00 -10.79
CA GLU A 573 18.54 3.34 -9.54
C GLU A 573 19.59 3.34 -8.42
N ILE A 574 19.68 4.43 -7.66
CA ILE A 574 20.54 4.58 -6.48
C ILE A 574 19.63 4.65 -5.27
N ARG A 575 19.87 3.83 -4.24
CA ARG A 575 19.06 3.78 -3.03
C ARG A 575 19.91 3.80 -1.76
N ILE A 576 19.35 4.38 -0.71
CA ILE A 576 19.86 4.30 0.67
C ILE A 576 18.78 3.65 1.53
N HIS A 577 19.16 2.57 2.19
CA HIS A 577 18.28 1.77 3.06
C HIS A 577 18.98 1.50 4.40
N PRO A 578 18.34 1.68 5.57
CA PRO A 578 18.91 1.36 6.88
C PRO A 578 19.48 -0.06 6.95
N GLN A 579 20.64 -0.22 7.61
CA GLN A 579 21.16 -1.55 7.94
C GLN A 579 20.73 -1.87 9.37
N GLU A 580 19.81 -2.79 9.56
CA GLU A 580 19.12 -3.09 10.83
C GLU A 580 20.03 -3.13 12.05
N SER A 581 21.16 -3.82 11.99
CA SER A 581 22.08 -3.97 13.13
C SER A 581 22.96 -2.76 13.42
N LEU A 582 23.01 -1.77 12.51
CA LEU A 582 23.92 -0.61 12.58
C LEU A 582 23.14 0.72 12.48
N TRP A 583 21.83 0.67 12.30
CA TRP A 583 21.04 1.86 12.08
C TRP A 583 20.85 2.68 13.35
N HIS A 584 21.11 3.97 13.22
CA HIS A 584 20.65 5.02 14.11
C HIS A 584 20.04 6.13 13.25
N PRO A 585 18.98 6.81 13.70
CA PRO A 585 18.34 7.88 12.94
C PRO A 585 19.32 8.97 12.51
N ILE A 586 19.25 9.34 11.23
CA ILE A 586 20.04 10.42 10.64
C ILE A 586 19.12 11.42 9.94
N MET A 587 19.60 12.63 9.72
CA MET A 587 19.07 13.55 8.73
C MET A 587 19.98 13.53 7.51
N LEU A 588 19.42 13.39 6.32
CA LEU A 588 20.15 13.33 5.05
C LEU A 588 19.78 14.52 4.16
N ARG A 589 20.76 15.22 3.62
CA ARG A 589 20.57 16.46 2.88
C ARG A 589 20.93 16.36 1.39
N SER A 590 21.97 15.61 1.07
CA SER A 590 22.36 15.35 -0.32
C SER A 590 23.18 14.07 -0.46
N VAL A 591 23.18 13.52 -1.67
CA VAL A 591 24.10 12.46 -2.08
C VAL A 591 24.86 12.96 -3.30
N THR A 592 26.19 12.91 -3.28
CA THR A 592 27.02 13.35 -4.38
C THR A 592 27.97 12.25 -4.82
N LEU A 593 27.92 11.89 -6.08
CA LEU A 593 28.83 10.93 -6.69
C LEU A 593 29.88 11.67 -7.50
N LYS A 594 31.15 11.45 -7.19
CA LYS A 594 32.31 12.06 -7.89
C LYS A 594 33.11 10.98 -8.60
N PRO A 595 33.42 11.14 -9.89
CA PRO A 595 34.23 10.16 -10.63
C PRO A 595 35.57 9.93 -9.91
N VAL A 596 35.93 8.66 -9.74
CA VAL A 596 37.29 8.30 -9.29
C VAL A 596 38.24 8.53 -10.46
N ARG A 597 39.23 9.41 -10.28
CA ARG A 597 40.22 9.80 -11.29
C ARG A 597 41.37 8.82 -11.35
#